data_6fa36d0219e4bb77dedda452b9e6cb85
#
_entry.id   6fa36d0219e4bb77dedda452b9e6cb85
#
_cell.length_a   1.000
_cell.length_b   1.000
_cell.length_c   1.000
_cell.angle_alpha   90.00
_cell.angle_beta   90.00
_cell.angle_gamma   90.00
#
_symmetry.space_group_name_H-M   'P 1'
#
loop_
_entity.id
_entity.type
_entity.pdbx_description
1 polymer ?
#
loop_
_entity_poly.entity_id
_entity_poly.type
_entity_poly.pdbx_seq_one_letter_code
_entity_poly.pdbx_strand_id
1 'polypeptide(L)'
;MKRITVLVSNDLEFDQRVRKVCATLSSMGFEIHLLGRMMPGSRPFESLFHYHRIRLPFSKGALFYASLNIALFFHLLFKKTDIILANDLDTLLPAFLIGKLRSKEIVYDSHEYFTEAEGLTGRESVKRVWEKIEKWIFPKLKRVYTVNESIAGFYREKYKVDVKVVKNVPALMPTAVISDTSELNLPDNKKIIILQGAYIDPDRGAAEAVMAMKWVENALLLIIGSGREMERLKSIVKEEQLESKVWILGKLPFAELKKYTSMASLGLSLDKPVHLNYKYSLPNKIFDYIHAGIPVLISRLPELERLMKQHEVGMFIDSHEPKHVAQRISEALSSERRTEWKENLRLSALENNWQNEEKTIVEIYRGLL
;
A
#
# COMPACT_ATOMS: atom_id res chain seq x y z
N MET A 1 1.07 -0.73 -32.06
CA MET A 1 1.16 -0.83 -30.58
C MET A 1 -0.17 -0.39 -29.99
N LYS A 2 -0.81 -1.22 -29.16
CA LYS A 2 -2.08 -0.84 -28.50
C LYS A 2 -1.80 0.08 -27.33
N ARG A 3 -2.66 1.08 -27.15
CA ARG A 3 -2.55 2.10 -26.09
C ARG A 3 -3.40 1.75 -24.90
N ILE A 4 -2.77 1.74 -23.72
CA ILE A 4 -3.46 1.62 -22.43
C ILE A 4 -3.51 2.99 -21.77
N THR A 5 -4.72 3.46 -21.44
CA THR A 5 -4.91 4.62 -20.59
C THR A 5 -5.14 4.14 -19.16
N VAL A 6 -4.23 4.50 -18.26
CA VAL A 6 -4.23 4.11 -16.85
C VAL A 6 -4.78 5.26 -16.02
N LEU A 7 -5.88 5.03 -15.33
CA LEU A 7 -6.60 6.05 -14.54
C LEU A 7 -6.27 5.90 -13.06
N VAL A 8 -5.91 7.01 -12.40
CA VAL A 8 -5.75 7.09 -10.95
C VAL A 8 -6.36 8.37 -10.40
N SER A 9 -6.84 8.34 -9.18
CA SER A 9 -7.46 9.51 -8.50
C SER A 9 -6.47 10.34 -7.68
N ASN A 10 -5.24 9.85 -7.53
CA ASN A 10 -4.16 10.47 -6.75
C ASN A 10 -3.09 11.11 -7.65
N ASP A 11 -2.01 11.63 -7.04
CA ASP A 11 -0.83 12.10 -7.75
C ASP A 11 0.01 10.91 -8.25
N LEU A 12 0.44 10.98 -9.51
CA LEU A 12 1.21 9.93 -10.20
C LEU A 12 2.60 9.65 -9.58
N GLU A 13 3.14 10.60 -8.82
CA GLU A 13 4.50 10.55 -8.27
C GLU A 13 4.68 9.40 -7.25
N PHE A 14 3.64 9.12 -6.45
CA PHE A 14 3.77 8.29 -5.26
C PHE A 14 3.19 6.87 -5.39
N ASP A 15 2.50 6.56 -6.49
CA ASP A 15 1.87 5.26 -6.65
C ASP A 15 2.83 4.20 -7.20
N GLN A 16 3.49 3.50 -6.28
CA GLN A 16 4.49 2.47 -6.62
C GLN A 16 3.85 1.26 -7.33
N ARG A 17 2.59 0.90 -6.99
CA ARG A 17 1.89 -0.21 -7.64
C ARG A 17 1.62 0.12 -9.11
N VAL A 18 1.02 1.25 -9.38
CA VAL A 18 0.73 1.72 -10.74
C VAL A 18 2.00 1.79 -11.56
N ARG A 19 3.11 2.31 -11.00
CA ARG A 19 4.40 2.37 -11.70
C ARG A 19 4.93 0.99 -12.10
N LYS A 20 4.85 0.00 -11.22
CA LYS A 20 5.28 -1.38 -11.49
C LYS A 20 4.40 -2.03 -12.56
N VAL A 21 3.07 -1.91 -12.44
CA VAL A 21 2.12 -2.40 -13.45
C VAL A 21 2.41 -1.76 -14.80
N CYS A 22 2.59 -0.44 -14.88
CA CYS A 22 2.91 0.25 -16.12
C CYS A 22 4.24 -0.20 -16.74
N ALA A 23 5.26 -0.45 -15.91
CA ALA A 23 6.54 -0.97 -16.39
C ALA A 23 6.40 -2.36 -17.02
N THR A 24 5.68 -3.27 -16.36
CA THR A 24 5.37 -4.60 -16.89
C THR A 24 4.57 -4.50 -18.19
N LEU A 25 3.54 -3.66 -18.27
CA LEU A 25 2.74 -3.48 -19.50
C LEU A 25 3.56 -2.87 -20.64
N SER A 26 4.44 -1.92 -20.34
CA SER A 26 5.36 -1.35 -21.33
C SER A 26 6.35 -2.40 -21.85
N SER A 27 6.89 -3.26 -21.00
CA SER A 27 7.77 -4.37 -21.44
C SER A 27 7.05 -5.39 -22.31
N MET A 28 5.73 -5.53 -22.18
CA MET A 28 4.89 -6.34 -23.06
C MET A 28 4.63 -5.69 -24.43
N GLY A 29 5.04 -4.44 -24.67
CA GLY A 29 4.86 -3.71 -25.91
C GLY A 29 3.60 -2.85 -25.98
N PHE A 30 2.97 -2.50 -24.86
CA PHE A 30 1.89 -1.52 -24.82
C PHE A 30 2.43 -0.08 -24.73
N GLU A 31 1.74 0.86 -25.35
CA GLU A 31 1.95 2.30 -25.18
C GLU A 31 1.17 2.76 -23.93
N ILE A 32 1.84 3.28 -22.92
CA ILE A 32 1.24 3.63 -21.64
C ILE A 32 0.97 5.13 -21.56
N HIS A 33 -0.28 5.48 -21.23
CA HIS A 33 -0.73 6.83 -20.94
C HIS A 33 -1.32 6.90 -19.52
N LEU A 34 -0.58 7.51 -18.60
CA LEU A 34 -1.02 7.74 -17.23
C LEU A 34 -1.90 8.97 -17.13
N LEU A 35 -3.05 8.85 -16.50
CA LEU A 35 -3.97 9.95 -16.25
C LEU A 35 -4.27 10.02 -14.75
N GLY A 36 -3.77 11.05 -14.11
CA GLY A 36 -3.92 11.24 -12.68
C GLY A 36 -4.28 12.69 -12.33
N ARG A 37 -4.21 13.00 -11.06
CA ARG A 37 -4.60 14.29 -10.51
C ARG A 37 -3.37 15.15 -10.19
N MET A 38 -3.45 16.45 -10.46
CA MET A 38 -2.52 17.44 -9.91
C MET A 38 -3.00 17.86 -8.52
N MET A 39 -2.17 17.65 -7.52
CA MET A 39 -2.44 18.06 -6.14
C MET A 39 -1.73 19.36 -5.78
N PRO A 40 -2.19 20.11 -4.75
CA PRO A 40 -1.39 21.18 -4.18
C PRO A 40 -0.03 20.64 -3.74
N GLY A 41 1.06 21.24 -4.24
CA GLY A 41 2.42 20.77 -3.95
C GLY A 41 2.95 19.65 -4.85
N SER A 42 2.20 19.19 -5.87
CA SER A 42 2.73 18.29 -6.89
C SER A 42 4.00 18.86 -7.53
N ARG A 43 5.07 18.09 -7.52
CA ARG A 43 6.35 18.46 -8.13
C ARG A 43 6.40 18.02 -9.59
N PRO A 44 7.32 18.58 -10.41
CA PRO A 44 7.66 17.98 -11.69
C PRO A 44 7.97 16.49 -11.50
N PHE A 45 7.44 15.67 -12.39
CA PHE A 45 7.52 14.24 -12.29
C PHE A 45 8.19 13.70 -13.56
N GLU A 46 9.32 13.05 -13.41
CA GLU A 46 9.95 12.30 -14.49
C GLU A 46 9.31 10.94 -14.62
N SER A 47 8.79 10.65 -15.78
CA SER A 47 8.15 9.38 -16.09
C SER A 47 8.69 8.80 -17.40
N LEU A 48 8.88 7.49 -17.42
CA LEU A 48 9.17 6.73 -18.64
C LEU A 48 7.94 6.62 -19.56
N PHE A 49 6.75 7.03 -19.06
CA PHE A 49 5.48 6.90 -19.75
C PHE A 49 4.89 8.28 -20.05
N HIS A 50 4.08 8.37 -21.10
CA HIS A 50 3.25 9.56 -21.31
C HIS A 50 2.30 9.75 -20.11
N TYR A 51 2.21 10.96 -19.60
CA TYR A 51 1.31 11.24 -18.50
C TYR A 51 0.58 12.58 -18.65
N HIS A 52 -0.56 12.66 -18.01
CA HIS A 52 -1.33 13.90 -17.89
C HIS A 52 -1.89 14.02 -16.48
N ARG A 53 -1.74 15.19 -15.87
CA ARG A 53 -2.31 15.51 -14.55
C ARG A 53 -3.44 16.49 -14.72
N ILE A 54 -4.64 16.07 -14.31
CA ILE A 54 -5.84 16.91 -14.36
C ILE A 54 -5.88 17.85 -13.16
N ARG A 55 -6.12 19.12 -13.40
CA ARG A 55 -6.46 20.09 -12.35
C ARG A 55 -7.95 20.01 -12.08
N LEU A 56 -8.32 19.77 -10.83
CA LEU A 56 -9.72 19.66 -10.41
C LEU A 56 -10.10 20.89 -9.55
N PRO A 57 -11.35 21.40 -9.69
CA PRO A 57 -11.80 22.55 -8.92
C PRO A 57 -12.04 22.21 -7.44
N PHE A 58 -12.24 20.94 -7.12
CA PHE A 58 -12.49 20.47 -5.77
C PHE A 58 -11.42 19.45 -5.36
N SER A 59 -10.99 19.50 -4.08
CA SER A 59 -9.90 18.65 -3.58
C SER A 59 -10.38 17.46 -2.76
N LYS A 60 -11.64 17.45 -2.30
CA LYS A 60 -12.20 16.40 -1.41
C LYS A 60 -13.73 16.35 -1.48
N GLY A 61 -14.28 15.25 -0.96
CA GLY A 61 -15.72 15.05 -0.84
C GLY A 61 -16.42 14.69 -2.15
N ALA A 62 -17.76 14.71 -2.17
CA ALA A 62 -18.57 14.28 -3.31
C ALA A 62 -18.29 15.09 -4.59
N LEU A 63 -18.08 16.41 -4.47
CA LEU A 63 -17.77 17.28 -5.61
C LEU A 63 -16.40 16.97 -6.24
N PHE A 64 -15.43 16.53 -5.42
CA PHE A 64 -14.16 16.04 -5.94
C PHE A 64 -14.38 14.81 -6.84
N TYR A 65 -15.06 13.78 -6.35
CA TYR A 65 -15.30 12.57 -7.14
C TYR A 65 -16.16 12.85 -8.38
N ALA A 66 -17.15 13.72 -8.29
CA ALA A 66 -17.96 14.13 -9.43
C ALA A 66 -17.08 14.83 -10.49
N SER A 67 -16.28 15.81 -10.10
CA SER A 67 -15.40 16.55 -11.02
C SER A 67 -14.32 15.65 -11.63
N LEU A 68 -13.76 14.72 -10.84
CA LEU A 68 -12.81 13.72 -11.33
C LEU A 68 -13.45 12.84 -12.42
N ASN A 69 -14.60 12.24 -12.10
CA ASN A 69 -15.28 11.32 -13.04
C ASN A 69 -15.69 12.03 -14.33
N ILE A 70 -16.18 13.28 -14.27
CA ILE A 70 -16.50 14.09 -15.43
C ILE A 70 -15.23 14.36 -16.27
N ALA A 71 -14.14 14.77 -15.64
CA ALA A 71 -12.89 15.07 -16.34
C ALA A 71 -12.29 13.82 -17.00
N LEU A 72 -12.29 12.67 -16.30
CA LEU A 72 -11.85 11.39 -16.84
C LEU A 72 -12.73 10.94 -18.02
N PHE A 73 -14.06 11.11 -17.90
CA PHE A 73 -15.00 10.77 -18.97
C PHE A 73 -14.69 11.55 -20.25
N PHE A 74 -14.58 12.88 -20.18
CA PHE A 74 -14.29 13.70 -21.36
C PHE A 74 -12.88 13.46 -21.90
N HIS A 75 -11.89 13.25 -21.04
CA HIS A 75 -10.56 12.89 -21.51
C HIS A 75 -10.59 11.58 -22.32
N LEU A 76 -11.20 10.52 -21.79
CA LEU A 76 -11.33 9.23 -22.47
C LEU A 76 -12.21 9.31 -23.73
N LEU A 77 -13.20 10.21 -23.77
CA LEU A 77 -14.08 10.39 -24.92
C LEU A 77 -13.31 10.90 -26.14
N PHE A 78 -12.38 11.85 -25.94
CA PHE A 78 -11.68 12.54 -27.02
C PHE A 78 -10.27 12.03 -27.29
N LYS A 79 -9.68 11.27 -26.41
CA LYS A 79 -8.31 10.74 -26.60
C LYS A 79 -8.34 9.31 -27.13
N LYS A 80 -7.30 8.98 -27.92
CA LYS A 80 -7.12 7.62 -28.42
C LYS A 80 -6.79 6.70 -27.27
N THR A 81 -7.52 5.60 -27.13
CA THR A 81 -7.24 4.51 -26.20
C THR A 81 -7.78 3.21 -26.76
N ASP A 82 -7.14 2.09 -26.47
CA ASP A 82 -7.57 0.75 -26.88
C ASP A 82 -8.00 -0.06 -25.64
N ILE A 83 -7.33 0.16 -24.53
CA ILE A 83 -7.58 -0.49 -23.25
C ILE A 83 -7.64 0.60 -22.16
N ILE A 84 -8.56 0.48 -21.23
CA ILE A 84 -8.68 1.36 -20.07
C ILE A 84 -8.39 0.54 -18.82
N LEU A 85 -7.34 0.90 -18.08
CA LEU A 85 -7.05 0.35 -16.76
C LEU A 85 -7.57 1.33 -15.71
N ALA A 86 -8.63 0.93 -15.02
CA ALA A 86 -9.18 1.68 -13.90
C ALA A 86 -8.55 1.18 -12.59
N ASN A 87 -7.89 2.08 -11.86
CA ASN A 87 -7.39 1.81 -10.51
C ASN A 87 -8.39 2.35 -9.50
N ASP A 88 -8.90 1.46 -8.68
CA ASP A 88 -9.95 1.66 -7.70
C ASP A 88 -11.32 2.09 -8.24
N LEU A 89 -12.33 1.99 -7.37
CA LEU A 89 -13.74 2.19 -7.72
C LEU A 89 -14.04 3.63 -8.16
N ASP A 90 -13.26 4.59 -7.69
CA ASP A 90 -13.45 6.01 -7.97
C ASP A 90 -13.07 6.42 -9.41
N THR A 91 -12.35 5.56 -10.14
CA THR A 91 -12.05 5.74 -11.58
C THR A 91 -12.87 4.79 -12.47
N LEU A 92 -13.58 3.83 -11.89
CA LEU A 92 -14.23 2.76 -12.63
C LEU A 92 -15.44 3.22 -13.44
N LEU A 93 -16.24 4.17 -12.92
CA LEU A 93 -17.46 4.63 -13.60
C LEU A 93 -17.18 5.24 -14.97
N PRO A 94 -16.30 6.24 -15.15
CA PRO A 94 -15.98 6.80 -16.45
C PRO A 94 -15.29 5.78 -17.38
N ALA A 95 -14.44 4.88 -16.82
CA ALA A 95 -13.82 3.80 -17.57
C ALA A 95 -14.89 2.86 -18.17
N PHE A 96 -15.89 2.49 -17.37
CA PHE A 96 -16.96 1.61 -17.81
C PHE A 96 -17.87 2.25 -18.87
N LEU A 97 -18.27 3.51 -18.65
CA LEU A 97 -19.15 4.23 -19.59
C LEU A 97 -18.47 4.39 -20.95
N ILE A 98 -17.23 4.84 -20.98
CA ILE A 98 -16.47 5.03 -22.21
C ILE A 98 -16.09 3.68 -22.83
N GLY A 99 -15.72 2.68 -22.04
CA GLY A 99 -15.45 1.34 -22.53
C GLY A 99 -16.66 0.75 -23.27
N LYS A 100 -17.85 0.94 -22.76
CA LYS A 100 -19.09 0.53 -23.45
C LYS A 100 -19.39 1.39 -24.69
N LEU A 101 -19.32 2.72 -24.56
CA LEU A 101 -19.64 3.66 -25.65
C LEU A 101 -18.69 3.48 -26.86
N ARG A 102 -17.40 3.25 -26.61
CA ARG A 102 -16.37 3.16 -27.67
C ARG A 102 -15.87 1.74 -27.93
N SER A 103 -16.55 0.71 -27.35
CA SER A 103 -16.18 -0.72 -27.48
C SER A 103 -14.70 -0.97 -27.12
N LYS A 104 -14.24 -0.41 -25.97
CA LYS A 104 -12.88 -0.59 -25.47
C LYS A 104 -12.83 -1.63 -24.36
N GLU A 105 -11.71 -2.33 -24.27
CA GLU A 105 -11.46 -3.28 -23.19
C GLU A 105 -11.22 -2.53 -21.87
N ILE A 106 -11.77 -3.08 -20.80
CA ILE A 106 -11.65 -2.52 -19.45
C ILE A 106 -10.95 -3.56 -18.58
N VAL A 107 -9.91 -3.12 -17.89
CA VAL A 107 -9.26 -3.88 -16.81
C VAL A 107 -9.44 -3.10 -15.53
N TYR A 108 -9.76 -3.79 -14.45
CA TYR A 108 -9.98 -3.17 -13.13
C TYR A 108 -8.97 -3.70 -12.12
N ASP A 109 -8.21 -2.79 -11.51
CA ASP A 109 -7.29 -3.04 -10.41
C ASP A 109 -7.86 -2.44 -9.12
N SER A 110 -8.26 -3.29 -8.19
CA SER A 110 -8.76 -2.87 -6.87
C SER A 110 -7.62 -2.92 -5.86
N HIS A 111 -7.20 -1.77 -5.36
CA HIS A 111 -6.10 -1.65 -4.41
C HIS A 111 -6.52 -1.94 -2.97
N GLU A 112 -7.83 -1.88 -2.69
CA GLU A 112 -8.42 -2.12 -1.38
C GLU A 112 -9.87 -2.57 -1.51
N TYR A 113 -10.50 -2.99 -0.42
CA TYR A 113 -11.95 -3.20 -0.38
C TYR A 113 -12.64 -1.85 -0.27
N PHE A 114 -12.73 -1.13 -1.39
CA PHE A 114 -13.04 0.30 -1.48
C PHE A 114 -14.30 0.70 -0.72
N THR A 115 -15.40 -0.08 -0.82
CA THR A 115 -16.68 0.23 -0.13
C THR A 115 -16.57 0.09 1.39
N GLU A 116 -15.51 -0.52 1.91
CA GLU A 116 -15.20 -0.68 3.33
C GLU A 116 -13.97 0.15 3.76
N ALA A 117 -13.55 1.10 2.93
CA ALA A 117 -12.44 2.00 3.25
C ALA A 117 -12.81 2.95 4.40
N GLU A 118 -11.83 3.28 5.25
CA GLU A 118 -11.99 4.18 6.40
C GLU A 118 -12.68 5.50 6.05
N GLY A 119 -12.34 6.08 4.89
CA GLY A 119 -12.91 7.35 4.41
C GLY A 119 -14.43 7.34 4.20
N LEU A 120 -15.06 6.17 4.19
CA LEU A 120 -16.52 5.98 4.07
C LEU A 120 -17.20 5.69 5.40
N THR A 121 -16.46 5.48 6.47
CA THR A 121 -17.00 5.22 7.81
C THR A 121 -17.81 6.41 8.30
N GLY A 122 -19.03 6.15 8.79
CA GLY A 122 -19.97 7.19 9.22
C GLY A 122 -20.59 8.02 8.08
N ARG A 123 -20.35 7.64 6.81
CA ARG A 123 -20.88 8.33 5.62
C ARG A 123 -21.76 7.40 4.79
N GLU A 124 -22.78 6.83 5.41
CA GLU A 124 -23.64 5.80 4.81
C GLU A 124 -24.29 6.17 3.47
N SER A 125 -24.63 7.47 3.28
CA SER A 125 -25.17 7.95 2.01
C SER A 125 -24.16 7.88 0.87
N VAL A 126 -22.89 8.22 1.16
CA VAL A 126 -21.79 8.17 0.19
C VAL A 126 -21.42 6.72 -0.09
N LYS A 127 -21.32 5.89 0.96
CA LYS A 127 -21.06 4.43 0.85
C LYS A 127 -22.09 3.77 -0.07
N ARG A 128 -23.39 4.04 0.14
CA ARG A 128 -24.46 3.50 -0.71
C ARG A 128 -24.36 3.91 -2.18
N VAL A 129 -23.83 5.09 -2.50
CA VAL A 129 -23.58 5.49 -3.89
C VAL A 129 -22.50 4.59 -4.51
N TRP A 130 -21.39 4.40 -3.81
CA TRP A 130 -20.29 3.55 -4.28
C TRP A 130 -20.72 2.08 -4.41
N GLU A 131 -21.46 1.56 -3.45
CA GLU A 131 -22.02 0.21 -3.51
C GLU A 131 -22.95 0.01 -4.72
N LYS A 132 -23.76 1.01 -5.06
CA LYS A 132 -24.62 0.96 -6.27
C LYS A 132 -23.78 0.94 -7.55
N ILE A 133 -22.74 1.77 -7.63
CA ILE A 133 -21.83 1.80 -8.79
C ILE A 133 -21.10 0.45 -8.91
N GLU A 134 -20.53 -0.05 -7.81
CA GLU A 134 -19.87 -1.35 -7.77
C GLU A 134 -20.82 -2.47 -8.19
N LYS A 135 -21.98 -2.59 -7.56
CA LYS A 135 -23.00 -3.62 -7.87
C LYS A 135 -23.45 -3.58 -9.33
N TRP A 136 -23.55 -2.40 -9.92
CA TRP A 136 -23.96 -2.23 -11.31
C TRP A 136 -22.88 -2.62 -12.32
N ILE A 137 -21.62 -2.29 -12.04
CA ILE A 137 -20.52 -2.42 -13.00
C ILE A 137 -19.77 -3.76 -12.83
N PHE A 138 -19.46 -4.16 -11.60
CA PHE A 138 -18.56 -5.27 -11.30
C PHE A 138 -18.96 -6.59 -11.99
N PRO A 139 -20.25 -7.02 -12.00
CA PRO A 139 -20.65 -8.25 -12.67
C PRO A 139 -20.45 -8.26 -14.21
N LYS A 140 -20.13 -7.11 -14.79
CA LYS A 140 -19.92 -6.94 -16.24
C LYS A 140 -18.45 -6.84 -16.62
N LEU A 141 -17.55 -6.86 -15.64
CA LEU A 141 -16.11 -6.82 -15.86
C LEU A 141 -15.59 -8.22 -16.22
N LYS A 142 -14.71 -8.26 -17.21
CA LYS A 142 -14.07 -9.50 -17.68
C LYS A 142 -12.69 -9.75 -17.08
N ARG A 143 -12.01 -8.68 -16.69
CA ARG A 143 -10.64 -8.70 -16.19
C ARG A 143 -10.54 -7.85 -14.93
N VAL A 144 -10.38 -8.53 -13.81
CA VAL A 144 -10.33 -7.91 -12.49
C VAL A 144 -9.19 -8.54 -11.71
N TYR A 145 -8.42 -7.71 -11.03
CA TYR A 145 -7.44 -8.18 -10.06
C TYR A 145 -7.40 -7.27 -8.83
N THR A 146 -6.90 -7.79 -7.72
CA THR A 146 -6.82 -7.09 -6.44
C THR A 146 -5.58 -7.52 -5.68
N VAL A 147 -5.39 -6.98 -4.48
CA VAL A 147 -4.13 -7.04 -3.73
C VAL A 147 -3.92 -8.29 -2.88
N ASN A 148 -5.00 -9.03 -2.53
CA ASN A 148 -4.90 -10.23 -1.69
C ASN A 148 -6.10 -11.18 -1.86
N GLU A 149 -6.00 -12.39 -1.29
CA GLU A 149 -7.00 -13.44 -1.44
C GLU A 149 -8.30 -13.18 -0.68
N SER A 150 -8.26 -12.50 0.48
CA SER A 150 -9.49 -12.17 1.22
C SER A 150 -10.38 -11.23 0.41
N ILE A 151 -9.81 -10.16 -0.16
CA ILE A 151 -10.57 -9.21 -0.99
C ILE A 151 -11.03 -9.88 -2.29
N ALA A 152 -10.18 -10.69 -2.93
CA ALA A 152 -10.56 -11.45 -4.11
C ALA A 152 -11.72 -12.40 -3.81
N GLY A 153 -11.68 -13.09 -2.66
CA GLY A 153 -12.73 -13.98 -2.20
C GLY A 153 -14.07 -13.26 -2.03
N PHE A 154 -14.08 -12.08 -1.40
CA PHE A 154 -15.30 -11.27 -1.25
C PHE A 154 -15.90 -10.87 -2.60
N TYR A 155 -15.09 -10.44 -3.55
CA TYR A 155 -15.56 -10.08 -4.87
C TYR A 155 -16.06 -11.30 -5.68
N ARG A 156 -15.34 -12.43 -5.63
CA ARG A 156 -15.75 -13.68 -6.27
C ARG A 156 -17.10 -14.18 -5.72
N GLU A 157 -17.26 -14.16 -4.40
CA GLU A 157 -18.51 -14.56 -3.74
C GLU A 157 -19.67 -13.63 -4.08
N LYS A 158 -19.46 -12.30 -3.96
CA LYS A 158 -20.48 -11.28 -4.13
C LYS A 158 -20.94 -11.12 -5.57
N TYR A 159 -20.02 -11.19 -6.54
CA TYR A 159 -20.29 -10.83 -7.94
C TYR A 159 -20.16 -11.98 -8.94
N LYS A 160 -19.65 -13.14 -8.52
CA LYS A 160 -19.43 -14.32 -9.37
C LYS A 160 -18.50 -14.02 -10.58
N VAL A 161 -17.52 -13.15 -10.39
CA VAL A 161 -16.50 -12.76 -11.36
C VAL A 161 -15.17 -13.38 -10.99
N ASP A 162 -14.40 -13.84 -11.98
CA ASP A 162 -13.03 -14.28 -11.74
C ASP A 162 -12.16 -13.05 -11.39
N VAL A 163 -11.58 -13.09 -10.18
CA VAL A 163 -10.72 -12.01 -9.65
C VAL A 163 -9.35 -12.61 -9.37
N LYS A 164 -8.34 -12.14 -10.09
CA LYS A 164 -6.96 -12.55 -9.87
C LYS A 164 -6.35 -11.77 -8.69
N VAL A 165 -5.30 -12.32 -8.11
CA VAL A 165 -4.54 -11.65 -7.05
C VAL A 165 -3.19 -11.23 -7.60
N VAL A 166 -2.84 -9.96 -7.36
CA VAL A 166 -1.54 -9.36 -7.65
C VAL A 166 -1.16 -8.53 -6.42
N LYS A 167 -0.28 -9.05 -5.59
CA LYS A 167 0.14 -8.39 -4.35
C LYS A 167 0.97 -7.14 -4.67
N ASN A 168 0.94 -6.15 -3.77
CA ASN A 168 1.80 -4.98 -3.89
C ASN A 168 3.13 -5.19 -3.15
N VAL A 169 4.01 -5.96 -3.75
CA VAL A 169 5.31 -6.35 -3.20
C VAL A 169 6.47 -5.60 -3.90
N PRO A 170 7.63 -5.44 -3.27
CA PRO A 170 8.83 -4.90 -3.90
C PRO A 170 9.33 -5.78 -5.04
N ALA A 171 10.09 -5.20 -5.95
CA ALA A 171 10.91 -5.99 -6.87
C ALA A 171 12.09 -6.61 -6.10
N LEU A 172 12.42 -7.86 -6.45
CA LEU A 172 13.62 -8.50 -5.96
C LEU A 172 14.83 -7.76 -6.56
N MET A 173 15.53 -7.05 -5.73
CA MET A 173 16.76 -6.36 -6.13
C MET A 173 17.95 -7.29 -5.91
N PRO A 174 18.96 -7.29 -6.79
CA PRO A 174 20.26 -7.85 -6.42
C PRO A 174 20.67 -7.23 -5.08
N THR A 175 21.33 -8.00 -4.23
CA THR A 175 21.83 -7.52 -2.93
C THR A 175 22.76 -6.34 -3.18
N ALA A 176 22.21 -5.18 -3.51
CA ALA A 176 22.95 -3.96 -3.59
C ALA A 176 23.39 -3.66 -2.16
N VAL A 177 24.69 -3.62 -1.96
CA VAL A 177 25.30 -3.03 -0.77
C VAL A 177 24.57 -1.71 -0.55
N ILE A 178 23.76 -1.64 0.52
CA ILE A 178 23.11 -0.37 0.87
C ILE A 178 24.25 0.57 1.15
N SER A 179 24.42 1.53 0.25
CA SER A 179 25.43 2.56 0.32
C SER A 179 25.36 3.25 1.69
N ASP A 180 26.50 3.48 2.25
CA ASP A 180 26.82 4.20 3.47
C ASP A 180 25.62 4.69 4.31
N THR A 181 25.40 4.02 5.45
CA THR A 181 24.37 4.37 6.44
C THR A 181 24.91 5.23 7.57
N SER A 182 26.22 5.59 7.54
CA SER A 182 26.87 6.42 8.56
C SER A 182 26.26 7.82 8.68
N GLU A 183 25.69 8.34 7.58
CA GLU A 183 25.00 9.63 7.55
C GLU A 183 23.70 9.67 8.36
N LEU A 184 23.13 8.51 8.75
CA LEU A 184 21.85 8.45 9.45
C LEU A 184 21.92 8.83 10.92
N ASN A 185 23.15 8.95 11.47
CA ASN A 185 23.41 9.33 12.87
C ASN A 185 22.59 8.52 13.89
N LEU A 186 22.35 7.24 13.60
CA LEU A 186 21.66 6.34 14.51
C LEU A 186 22.58 5.92 15.67
N PRO A 187 22.07 5.77 16.90
CA PRO A 187 22.88 5.38 18.04
C PRO A 187 23.33 3.91 17.93
N ASP A 188 24.62 3.66 17.99
CA ASP A 188 25.23 2.32 17.87
C ASP A 188 24.85 1.37 19.03
N ASN A 189 24.51 1.92 20.18
CA ASN A 189 24.20 1.16 21.39
C ASN A 189 22.71 0.82 21.55
N LYS A 190 21.86 1.14 20.56
CA LYS A 190 20.41 0.87 20.61
C LYS A 190 19.97 -0.04 19.47
N LYS A 191 19.01 -0.92 19.76
CA LYS A 191 18.29 -1.67 18.72
C LYS A 191 17.30 -0.75 18.02
N ILE A 192 17.32 -0.68 16.72
CA ILE A 192 16.42 0.16 15.94
C ILE A 192 15.12 -0.59 15.67
N ILE A 193 14.00 0.00 16.04
CA ILE A 193 12.65 -0.46 15.74
C ILE A 193 12.06 0.52 14.72
N ILE A 194 11.38 0.03 13.69
CA ILE A 194 10.81 0.91 12.68
C ILE A 194 9.30 0.69 12.52
N LEU A 195 8.54 1.79 12.50
CA LEU A 195 7.17 1.86 12.04
C LEU A 195 7.09 2.84 10.87
N GLN A 196 6.89 2.32 9.66
CA GLN A 196 6.81 3.15 8.45
C GLN A 196 5.45 3.07 7.79
N GLY A 197 5.06 4.13 7.07
CA GLY A 197 3.83 4.16 6.29
C GLY A 197 3.61 5.47 5.55
N ALA A 198 3.03 5.39 4.35
CA ALA A 198 2.66 6.60 3.60
C ALA A 198 1.62 7.44 4.36
N TYR A 199 0.71 6.74 5.07
CA TYR A 199 -0.32 7.34 5.91
C TYR A 199 -0.34 6.64 7.27
N ILE A 200 0.10 7.36 8.32
CA ILE A 200 0.05 6.93 9.72
C ILE A 200 -1.19 7.59 10.34
N ASP A 201 -2.29 6.88 10.23
CA ASP A 201 -3.60 7.32 10.69
C ASP A 201 -3.96 6.66 12.04
N PRO A 202 -4.97 7.13 12.77
CA PRO A 202 -5.53 6.44 13.92
C PRO A 202 -5.78 4.96 13.59
N ASP A 203 -5.67 4.09 14.58
CA ASP A 203 -5.84 2.64 14.44
C ASP A 203 -4.76 1.88 13.61
N ARG A 204 -3.67 2.57 13.23
CA ARG A 204 -2.46 1.94 12.67
C ARG A 204 -1.46 1.46 13.76
N GLY A 205 -1.81 1.64 15.04
CA GLY A 205 -1.02 1.16 16.17
C GLY A 205 0.22 1.99 16.50
N ALA A 206 0.38 3.17 15.90
CA ALA A 206 1.55 4.01 16.14
C ALA A 206 1.57 4.61 17.54
N ALA A 207 0.41 5.03 18.09
CA ALA A 207 0.31 5.56 19.43
C ALA A 207 0.65 4.49 20.50
N GLU A 208 0.18 3.26 20.29
CA GLU A 208 0.48 2.12 21.13
C GLU A 208 1.97 1.76 21.11
N ALA A 209 2.59 1.82 19.91
CA ALA A 209 4.04 1.62 19.76
C ALA A 209 4.84 2.70 20.52
N VAL A 210 4.46 3.98 20.40
CA VAL A 210 5.11 5.08 21.14
C VAL A 210 4.98 4.86 22.65
N MET A 211 3.76 4.60 23.14
CA MET A 211 3.51 4.37 24.58
C MET A 211 4.25 3.12 25.09
N ALA A 212 4.40 2.09 24.27
CA ALA A 212 5.16 0.89 24.63
C ALA A 212 6.63 1.18 24.95
N MET A 213 7.23 2.21 24.32
CA MET A 213 8.63 2.56 24.53
C MET A 213 8.95 3.01 25.97
N LYS A 214 7.95 3.28 26.80
CA LYS A 214 8.14 3.52 28.25
C LYS A 214 8.83 2.33 28.93
N TRP A 215 8.53 1.11 28.49
CA TRP A 215 8.99 -0.15 29.10
C TRP A 215 10.02 -0.91 28.24
N VAL A 216 10.37 -0.41 27.07
CA VAL A 216 11.40 -1.01 26.22
C VAL A 216 12.76 -0.35 26.51
N GLU A 217 13.76 -1.16 26.81
CA GLU A 217 15.11 -0.69 27.11
C GLU A 217 16.07 -0.91 25.91
N ASN A 218 17.12 -0.11 25.84
CA ASN A 218 18.19 -0.21 24.83
C ASN A 218 17.69 -0.25 23.38
N ALA A 219 16.57 0.44 23.11
CA ALA A 219 15.99 0.55 21.76
C ALA A 219 15.60 1.99 21.41
N LEU A 220 15.48 2.23 20.10
CA LEU A 220 15.00 3.48 19.51
C LEU A 220 13.91 3.14 18.51
N LEU A 221 12.73 3.72 18.67
CA LEU A 221 11.63 3.62 17.71
C LEU A 221 11.72 4.76 16.69
N LEU A 222 11.83 4.41 15.42
CA LEU A 222 11.72 5.34 14.30
C LEU A 222 10.30 5.31 13.74
N ILE A 223 9.66 6.47 13.65
CA ILE A 223 8.37 6.65 12.97
C ILE A 223 8.61 7.44 11.70
N ILE A 224 8.39 6.80 10.54
CA ILE A 224 8.69 7.37 9.24
C ILE A 224 7.45 7.37 8.36
N GLY A 225 6.95 8.56 8.02
CA GLY A 225 5.76 8.73 7.18
C GLY A 225 5.05 10.04 7.39
N SER A 226 3.81 10.07 6.96
CA SER A 226 2.88 11.20 7.16
C SER A 226 1.51 10.66 7.59
N GLY A 227 0.60 11.52 8.00
CA GLY A 227 -0.75 11.09 8.37
C GLY A 227 -1.37 11.95 9.45
N ARG A 228 -2.61 11.66 9.77
CA ARG A 228 -3.41 12.45 10.74
C ARG A 228 -2.94 12.27 12.19
N GLU A 229 -2.25 11.17 12.49
CA GLU A 229 -1.78 10.85 13.84
C GLU A 229 -0.48 11.57 14.21
N MET A 230 0.26 12.13 13.23
CA MET A 230 1.63 12.63 13.44
C MET A 230 1.74 13.69 14.54
N GLU A 231 0.83 14.66 14.59
CA GLU A 231 0.88 15.71 15.63
C GLU A 231 0.56 15.15 17.02
N ARG A 232 -0.40 14.22 17.11
CA ARG A 232 -0.71 13.53 18.36
C ARG A 232 0.48 12.70 18.85
N LEU A 233 1.18 12.00 17.96
CA LEU A 233 2.37 11.23 18.33
C LEU A 233 3.48 12.13 18.90
N LYS A 234 3.71 13.31 18.31
CA LYS A 234 4.65 14.30 18.85
C LYS A 234 4.26 14.77 20.25
N SER A 235 2.96 15.01 20.48
CA SER A 235 2.45 15.37 21.80
C SER A 235 2.69 14.26 22.82
N ILE A 236 2.36 13.00 22.49
CA ILE A 236 2.61 11.85 23.38
C ILE A 236 4.10 11.72 23.70
N VAL A 237 4.99 11.82 22.71
CA VAL A 237 6.45 11.74 22.92
C VAL A 237 6.92 12.78 23.94
N LYS A 238 6.43 14.02 23.82
CA LYS A 238 6.79 15.11 24.74
C LYS A 238 6.19 14.94 26.13
N GLU A 239 4.89 14.62 26.21
CA GLU A 239 4.18 14.44 27.49
C GLU A 239 4.76 13.30 28.31
N GLU A 240 5.18 12.21 27.65
CA GLU A 240 5.71 11.01 28.29
C GLU A 240 7.26 11.01 28.36
N GLN A 241 7.92 12.11 27.97
CA GLN A 241 9.39 12.29 28.01
C GLN A 241 10.16 11.18 27.26
N LEU A 242 9.70 10.85 26.05
CA LEU A 242 10.23 9.74 25.25
C LEU A 242 11.16 10.17 24.12
N GLU A 243 11.62 11.43 24.08
CA GLU A 243 12.46 11.99 23.01
C GLU A 243 13.77 11.21 22.79
N SER A 244 14.30 10.62 23.86
CA SER A 244 15.49 9.75 23.76
C SER A 244 15.22 8.35 23.23
N LYS A 245 13.95 7.91 23.18
CA LYS A 245 13.51 6.56 22.79
C LYS A 245 12.67 6.54 21.50
N VAL A 246 12.15 7.69 21.02
CA VAL A 246 11.28 7.77 19.85
C VAL A 246 11.68 8.96 18.97
N TRP A 247 11.97 8.68 17.69
CA TRP A 247 12.21 9.70 16.69
C TRP A 247 11.12 9.69 15.62
N ILE A 248 10.53 10.86 15.35
CA ILE A 248 9.51 11.05 14.34
C ILE A 248 10.13 11.82 13.18
N LEU A 249 10.53 11.12 12.11
CA LEU A 249 11.29 11.68 11.00
C LEU A 249 10.42 12.30 9.88
N GLY A 250 9.09 12.08 9.95
CA GLY A 250 8.22 12.55 8.88
C GLY A 250 8.33 11.74 7.60
N LYS A 251 7.87 12.31 6.47
CA LYS A 251 7.91 11.65 5.16
C LYS A 251 9.30 11.81 4.54
N LEU A 252 9.93 10.69 4.17
CA LEU A 252 11.23 10.65 3.52
C LEU A 252 11.12 10.21 2.05
N PRO A 253 12.10 10.57 1.21
CA PRO A 253 12.25 9.96 -0.11
C PRO A 253 12.43 8.44 0.00
N PHE A 254 11.93 7.68 -0.98
CA PHE A 254 11.93 6.22 -0.92
C PHE A 254 13.34 5.60 -0.77
N ALA A 255 14.34 6.17 -1.41
CA ALA A 255 15.73 5.72 -1.30
C ALA A 255 16.29 5.89 0.12
N GLU A 256 15.95 7.01 0.78
CA GLU A 256 16.38 7.30 2.15
C GLU A 256 15.61 6.42 3.15
N LEU A 257 14.29 6.25 2.97
CA LEU A 257 13.49 5.32 3.77
C LEU A 257 14.09 3.90 3.77
N LYS A 258 14.55 3.41 2.61
CA LYS A 258 15.21 2.11 2.51
C LYS A 258 16.47 2.00 3.36
N LYS A 259 17.28 3.07 3.45
CA LYS A 259 18.47 3.09 4.32
C LYS A 259 18.06 2.89 5.79
N TYR A 260 17.07 3.66 6.29
CA TYR A 260 16.57 3.48 7.66
C TYR A 260 15.98 2.08 7.88
N THR A 261 15.19 1.59 6.91
CA THR A 261 14.59 0.26 7.00
C THR A 261 15.65 -0.83 7.15
N SER A 262 16.73 -0.77 6.39
CA SER A 262 17.81 -1.77 6.44
C SER A 262 18.59 -1.79 7.74
N MET A 263 18.60 -0.70 8.49
CA MET A 263 19.27 -0.59 9.79
C MET A 263 18.38 -1.08 10.94
N ALA A 264 17.11 -1.35 10.69
CA ALA A 264 16.21 -1.77 11.73
C ALA A 264 16.46 -3.21 12.21
N SER A 265 16.21 -3.44 13.47
CA SER A 265 16.25 -4.77 14.10
C SER A 265 14.87 -5.41 14.16
N LEU A 266 13.80 -4.61 14.06
CA LEU A 266 12.41 -5.05 14.14
C LEU A 266 11.50 -4.07 13.39
N GLY A 267 10.62 -4.59 12.52
CA GLY A 267 9.59 -3.81 11.83
C GLY A 267 8.21 -3.99 12.48
N LEU A 268 7.47 -2.88 12.66
CA LEU A 268 6.15 -2.90 13.27
C LEU A 268 5.03 -2.72 12.25
N SER A 269 3.97 -3.53 12.36
CA SER A 269 2.68 -3.32 11.69
C SER A 269 1.54 -3.71 12.61
N LEU A 270 1.09 -2.74 13.40
CA LEU A 270 0.16 -2.92 14.51
C LEU A 270 -1.25 -2.42 14.15
N ASP A 271 -1.65 -2.62 12.90
CA ASP A 271 -2.96 -2.19 12.41
C ASP A 271 -4.10 -2.90 13.16
N LYS A 272 -5.13 -2.14 13.62
CA LYS A 272 -6.28 -2.67 14.35
C LYS A 272 -7.39 -3.10 13.40
N PRO A 273 -8.13 -4.18 13.69
CA PRO A 273 -9.21 -4.69 12.82
C PRO A 273 -10.53 -3.90 12.94
N VAL A 274 -10.46 -2.57 13.03
CA VAL A 274 -11.62 -1.69 13.27
C VAL A 274 -12.57 -1.58 12.06
N HIS A 275 -12.05 -1.79 10.86
CA HIS A 275 -12.80 -1.80 9.60
C HIS A 275 -12.47 -3.04 8.81
N LEU A 276 -13.40 -3.50 7.95
CA LEU A 276 -13.16 -4.68 7.11
C LEU A 276 -11.94 -4.50 6.21
N ASN A 277 -11.73 -3.29 5.67
CA ASN A 277 -10.55 -3.00 4.86
C ASN A 277 -9.24 -3.16 5.66
N TYR A 278 -9.20 -2.73 6.93
CA TYR A 278 -8.02 -2.94 7.79
C TYR A 278 -7.87 -4.40 8.21
N LYS A 279 -8.99 -5.05 8.61
CA LYS A 279 -9.01 -6.45 9.03
C LYS A 279 -8.43 -7.38 7.95
N TYR A 280 -8.74 -7.12 6.69
CA TYR A 280 -8.31 -7.95 5.55
C TYR A 280 -7.20 -7.31 4.72
N SER A 281 -6.54 -6.29 5.24
CA SER A 281 -5.40 -5.67 4.57
C SER A 281 -4.16 -6.57 4.59
N LEU A 282 -3.30 -6.36 3.59
CA LEU A 282 -1.94 -6.88 3.54
C LEU A 282 -1.00 -5.70 3.36
N PRO A 283 -0.55 -5.06 4.46
CA PRO A 283 0.20 -3.81 4.41
C PRO A 283 1.54 -3.93 3.68
N ASN A 284 1.82 -3.04 2.73
CA ASN A 284 3.04 -3.06 1.92
C ASN A 284 4.32 -3.03 2.76
N LYS A 285 4.31 -2.32 3.90
CA LYS A 285 5.46 -2.21 4.81
C LYS A 285 6.00 -3.56 5.27
N ILE A 286 5.14 -4.58 5.37
CA ILE A 286 5.55 -5.95 5.75
C ILE A 286 6.54 -6.50 4.72
N PHE A 287 6.24 -6.31 3.44
CA PHE A 287 7.13 -6.78 2.37
C PHE A 287 8.41 -5.95 2.27
N ASP A 288 8.35 -4.65 2.59
CA ASP A 288 9.57 -3.84 2.71
C ASP A 288 10.50 -4.39 3.80
N TYR A 289 9.94 -4.77 4.96
CA TYR A 289 10.69 -5.40 6.06
C TYR A 289 11.23 -6.77 5.66
N ILE A 290 10.41 -7.61 5.02
CA ILE A 290 10.83 -8.93 4.52
C ILE A 290 12.01 -8.80 3.55
N HIS A 291 11.93 -7.89 2.57
CA HIS A 291 13.00 -7.65 1.61
C HIS A 291 14.26 -7.01 2.21
N ALA A 292 14.11 -6.33 3.33
CA ALA A 292 15.24 -5.80 4.10
C ALA A 292 15.84 -6.85 5.08
N GLY A 293 15.26 -8.04 5.18
CA GLY A 293 15.72 -9.09 6.08
C GLY A 293 15.41 -8.82 7.56
N ILE A 294 14.35 -8.05 7.86
CA ILE A 294 14.01 -7.58 9.20
C ILE A 294 12.81 -8.37 9.72
N PRO A 295 12.91 -9.02 10.90
CA PRO A 295 11.79 -9.64 11.55
C PRO A 295 10.68 -8.64 11.86
N VAL A 296 9.44 -9.13 11.87
CA VAL A 296 8.25 -8.29 12.06
C VAL A 296 7.52 -8.61 13.36
N LEU A 297 6.97 -7.56 13.97
CA LEU A 297 5.96 -7.69 15.02
C LEU A 297 4.64 -7.12 14.49
N ILE A 298 3.63 -7.96 14.39
CA ILE A 298 2.42 -7.66 13.61
C ILE A 298 1.14 -8.00 14.37
N SER A 299 0.07 -7.30 14.05
CA SER A 299 -1.28 -7.66 14.50
C SER A 299 -1.73 -8.98 13.88
N ARG A 300 -2.55 -9.75 14.60
CA ARG A 300 -3.13 -11.00 14.14
C ARG A 300 -4.32 -10.70 13.20
N LEU A 301 -4.01 -10.47 11.92
CA LEU A 301 -4.99 -10.24 10.85
C LEU A 301 -4.97 -11.40 9.87
N PRO A 302 -6.11 -11.74 9.22
CA PRO A 302 -6.23 -12.94 8.37
C PRO A 302 -5.17 -13.08 7.28
N GLU A 303 -4.84 -12.00 6.56
CA GLU A 303 -3.81 -12.04 5.52
C GLU A 303 -2.38 -12.15 6.10
N LEU A 304 -2.15 -11.54 7.27
CA LEU A 304 -0.87 -11.67 7.98
C LEU A 304 -0.70 -13.05 8.61
N GLU A 305 -1.78 -13.68 9.10
CA GLU A 305 -1.74 -15.08 9.54
C GLU A 305 -1.43 -16.02 8.37
N ARG A 306 -1.99 -15.75 7.19
CA ARG A 306 -1.70 -16.54 5.98
C ARG A 306 -0.23 -16.44 5.59
N LEU A 307 0.33 -15.22 5.60
CA LEU A 307 1.75 -14.97 5.34
C LEU A 307 2.65 -15.71 6.35
N MET A 308 2.35 -15.58 7.64
CA MET A 308 3.12 -16.20 8.72
C MET A 308 3.03 -17.72 8.76
N LYS A 309 1.94 -18.32 8.25
CA LYS A 309 1.83 -19.77 8.07
C LYS A 309 2.71 -20.30 6.95
N GLN A 310 2.97 -19.50 5.93
CA GLN A 310 3.88 -19.86 4.83
C GLN A 310 5.34 -19.71 5.26
N HIS A 311 5.67 -18.58 5.87
CA HIS A 311 6.99 -18.23 6.35
C HIS A 311 6.86 -17.48 7.68
N GLU A 312 7.28 -18.09 8.77
CA GLU A 312 7.29 -17.42 10.06
C GLU A 312 8.45 -16.41 10.11
N VAL A 313 8.14 -15.15 9.85
CA VAL A 313 9.12 -14.06 9.70
C VAL A 313 9.19 -13.12 10.91
N GLY A 314 8.62 -13.54 12.04
CA GLY A 314 8.56 -12.73 13.26
C GLY A 314 7.49 -13.21 14.23
N MET A 315 6.80 -12.28 14.90
CA MET A 315 5.85 -12.56 15.96
C MET A 315 4.54 -11.79 15.80
N PHE A 316 3.46 -12.30 16.44
CA PHE A 316 2.21 -11.58 16.59
C PHE A 316 2.14 -10.84 17.92
N ILE A 317 1.37 -9.73 17.94
CA ILE A 317 0.73 -9.23 19.15
C ILE A 317 -0.67 -9.82 19.26
N ASP A 318 -1.12 -10.07 20.49
CA ASP A 318 -2.48 -10.53 20.78
C ASP A 318 -3.33 -9.42 21.42
N SER A 319 -2.70 -8.31 21.82
CA SER A 319 -3.33 -7.11 22.37
C SER A 319 -2.58 -5.85 21.94
N HIS A 320 -3.31 -4.76 21.75
CA HIS A 320 -2.76 -3.42 21.52
C HIS A 320 -2.50 -2.64 22.83
N GLU A 321 -2.63 -3.27 23.98
CA GLU A 321 -2.23 -2.70 25.28
C GLU A 321 -0.74 -2.34 25.21
N PRO A 322 -0.32 -1.09 25.52
CA PRO A 322 1.08 -0.67 25.38
C PRO A 322 2.09 -1.53 26.14
N LYS A 323 1.72 -2.02 27.34
CA LYS A 323 2.59 -2.93 28.10
C LYS A 323 2.77 -4.28 27.40
N HIS A 324 1.70 -4.82 26.82
CA HIS A 324 1.76 -6.06 26.04
C HIS A 324 2.63 -5.86 24.79
N VAL A 325 2.45 -4.74 24.07
CA VAL A 325 3.27 -4.40 22.89
C VAL A 325 4.74 -4.29 23.30
N ALA A 326 5.07 -3.64 24.44
CA ALA A 326 6.43 -3.54 24.95
C ALA A 326 7.06 -4.90 25.27
N GLN A 327 6.29 -5.78 25.93
CA GLN A 327 6.73 -7.14 26.20
C GLN A 327 7.06 -7.88 24.89
N ARG A 328 6.16 -7.85 23.91
CA ARG A 328 6.36 -8.54 22.61
C ARG A 328 7.52 -7.93 21.82
N ILE A 329 7.76 -6.62 21.88
CA ILE A 329 8.95 -5.98 21.30
C ILE A 329 10.21 -6.55 21.95
N SER A 330 10.27 -6.59 23.28
CA SER A 330 11.45 -7.09 24.01
C SER A 330 11.72 -8.57 23.70
N GLU A 331 10.68 -9.39 23.65
CA GLU A 331 10.76 -10.81 23.26
C GLU A 331 11.28 -10.97 21.82
N ALA A 332 10.77 -10.17 20.87
CA ALA A 332 11.20 -10.24 19.47
C ALA A 332 12.67 -9.80 19.30
N LEU A 333 13.12 -8.78 20.03
CA LEU A 333 14.49 -8.29 19.98
C LEU A 333 15.51 -9.25 20.60
N SER A 334 15.12 -10.05 21.59
CA SER A 334 15.98 -11.02 22.30
C SER A 334 15.75 -12.48 21.88
N SER A 335 14.85 -12.75 20.94
CA SER A 335 14.47 -14.10 20.53
C SER A 335 15.66 -14.90 19.95
N GLU A 336 15.85 -16.11 20.40
CA GLU A 336 16.79 -17.09 19.83
C GLU A 336 16.39 -17.53 18.41
N ARG A 337 15.10 -17.37 18.06
CA ARG A 337 14.56 -17.69 16.74
C ARG A 337 14.92 -16.70 15.63
N ARG A 338 15.67 -15.65 15.93
CA ARG A 338 16.06 -14.63 14.94
C ARG A 338 16.86 -15.19 13.76
N THR A 339 17.66 -16.24 13.99
CA THR A 339 18.40 -16.94 12.92
C THR A 339 17.44 -17.67 11.99
N GLU A 340 16.45 -18.37 12.53
CA GLU A 340 15.39 -19.03 11.76
C GLU A 340 14.58 -18.02 10.95
N TRP A 341 14.14 -16.92 11.61
CA TRP A 341 13.41 -15.85 10.92
C TRP A 341 14.21 -15.24 9.77
N LYS A 342 15.54 -15.09 9.91
CA LYS A 342 16.37 -14.53 8.83
C LYS A 342 16.32 -15.41 7.57
N GLU A 343 16.35 -16.72 7.70
CA GLU A 343 16.21 -17.62 6.56
C GLU A 343 14.78 -17.58 5.99
N ASN A 344 13.76 -17.57 6.84
CA ASN A 344 12.36 -17.47 6.42
C ASN A 344 12.08 -16.13 5.70
N LEU A 345 12.69 -15.02 6.14
CA LEU A 345 12.62 -13.72 5.46
C LEU A 345 13.20 -13.81 4.05
N ARG A 346 14.36 -14.48 3.89
CA ARG A 346 14.99 -14.69 2.58
C ARG A 346 14.08 -15.50 1.66
N LEU A 347 13.52 -16.62 2.14
CA LEU A 347 12.59 -17.46 1.39
C LEU A 347 11.32 -16.69 1.03
N SER A 348 10.74 -15.97 2.00
CA SER A 348 9.55 -15.14 1.78
C SER A 348 9.79 -14.05 0.74
N ALA A 349 10.95 -13.39 0.71
CA ALA A 349 11.30 -12.42 -0.31
C ALA A 349 11.41 -13.03 -1.71
N LEU A 350 11.93 -14.28 -1.82
CA LEU A 350 12.00 -15.00 -3.10
C LEU A 350 10.63 -15.40 -3.64
N GLU A 351 9.63 -15.60 -2.78
CA GLU A 351 8.26 -15.89 -3.19
C GLU A 351 7.43 -14.63 -3.41
N ASN A 352 7.53 -13.67 -2.48
CA ASN A 352 6.74 -12.45 -2.49
C ASN A 352 7.54 -11.29 -3.09
N ASN A 353 7.68 -11.28 -4.41
CA ASN A 353 8.37 -10.23 -5.17
C ASN A 353 7.63 -9.90 -6.46
N TRP A 354 7.94 -8.73 -7.04
CA TRP A 354 7.25 -8.25 -8.23
C TRP A 354 7.44 -9.17 -9.45
N GLN A 355 8.60 -9.80 -9.60
CA GLN A 355 8.90 -10.72 -10.70
C GLN A 355 7.99 -11.96 -10.70
N ASN A 356 7.44 -12.34 -9.55
CA ASN A 356 6.43 -13.38 -9.46
C ASN A 356 5.02 -12.82 -9.72
N GLU A 357 4.68 -11.66 -9.16
CA GLU A 357 3.36 -11.04 -9.33
C GLU A 357 3.10 -10.56 -10.76
N GLU A 358 4.12 -10.04 -11.46
CA GLU A 358 3.99 -9.59 -12.86
C GLU A 358 3.59 -10.71 -13.81
N LYS A 359 3.88 -11.98 -13.49
CA LYS A 359 3.42 -13.12 -14.30
C LYS A 359 1.90 -13.15 -14.42
N THR A 360 1.19 -12.83 -13.33
CA THR A 360 -0.27 -12.71 -13.34
C THR A 360 -0.73 -11.52 -14.17
N ILE A 361 -0.03 -10.37 -14.11
CA ILE A 361 -0.30 -9.23 -15.00
C ILE A 361 -0.14 -9.64 -16.46
N VAL A 362 0.97 -10.30 -16.80
CA VAL A 362 1.21 -10.80 -18.16
C VAL A 362 0.09 -11.73 -18.63
N GLU A 363 -0.38 -12.65 -17.78
CA GLU A 363 -1.50 -13.53 -18.08
C GLU A 363 -2.79 -12.76 -18.39
N ILE A 364 -3.15 -11.78 -17.55
CA ILE A 364 -4.37 -10.96 -17.71
C ILE A 364 -4.36 -10.20 -19.04
N TYR A 365 -3.20 -9.68 -19.45
CA TYR A 365 -3.08 -8.81 -20.63
C TYR A 365 -2.65 -9.52 -21.92
N ARG A 366 -2.18 -10.79 -21.83
CA ARG A 366 -1.70 -11.55 -23.01
C ARG A 366 -2.71 -11.60 -24.14
N GLY A 367 -3.98 -11.79 -23.85
CA GLY A 367 -5.06 -11.81 -24.87
C GLY A 367 -5.49 -10.42 -25.36
N LEU A 368 -4.80 -9.35 -24.93
CA LEU A 368 -5.09 -7.97 -25.31
C LEU A 368 -4.00 -7.35 -26.21
N LEU A 369 -2.92 -8.05 -26.50
CA LEU A 369 -1.86 -7.62 -27.42
C LEU A 369 -2.34 -7.51 -28.86
#